data_c6e96b1b73041229a04b4be6e681b0b4
#
_entry.id   c6e96b1b73041229a04b4be6e681b0b4
#
_cell.length_a   1.000
_cell.length_b   1.000
_cell.length_c   1.000
_cell.angle_alpha   90.00
_cell.angle_beta   90.00
_cell.angle_gamma   90.00
#
_symmetry.space_group_name_H-M   'P 1'
#
loop_
_entity.id
_entity.type
_entity.pdbx_description
1 polymer ?
#
loop_
_entity_poly.entity_id
_entity_poly.type
_entity_poly.pdbx_seq_one_letter_code
_entity_poly.pdbx_strand_id
1 'polypeptide(L)'
;NNLAACQLAKLKYRVPRVVAKLNNPRNRNVFRKLGIEYTVDVAALLLENLKAQIPVFPFVRLLSLESEGMEIVQVRVTEESRLAGKTLAETAVSFLAGAACLIRPGSTPQPVEEGTRLAAGDRLMCVVAQDKLDKLRAEIGLVGPQV
;
A
#
# COMPACT_ATOMS: atom_id res chain seq x y z
N ASN A 1 21.99 -0.33 -20.37
CA ASN A 1 22.00 -0.64 -18.96
C ASN A 1 21.58 0.59 -18.16
N ASN A 2 20.44 0.53 -17.49
CA ASN A 2 19.83 1.68 -16.83
C ASN A 2 20.73 2.26 -15.72
N LEU A 3 21.45 1.41 -14.98
CA LEU A 3 22.39 1.83 -13.96
C LEU A 3 23.53 2.69 -14.50
N ALA A 4 24.14 2.27 -15.60
CA ALA A 4 25.24 3.02 -16.23
C ALA A 4 24.78 4.41 -16.70
N ALA A 5 23.57 4.51 -17.27
CA ALA A 5 23.00 5.80 -17.67
C ALA A 5 22.77 6.71 -16.46
N CYS A 6 22.25 6.17 -15.36
CA CYS A 6 22.04 6.92 -14.11
C CYS A 6 23.36 7.40 -13.49
N GLN A 7 24.39 6.55 -13.49
CA GLN A 7 25.72 6.95 -13.02
C GLN A 7 26.34 8.05 -13.89
N LEU A 8 26.22 7.92 -15.20
CA LEU A 8 26.71 8.92 -16.14
C LEU A 8 26.02 10.29 -15.92
N ALA A 9 24.69 10.27 -15.76
CA ALA A 9 23.91 11.46 -15.46
C ALA A 9 24.38 12.14 -14.17
N LYS A 10 24.61 11.35 -13.11
CA LYS A 10 25.02 11.87 -11.81
C LYS A 10 26.47 12.34 -11.78
N LEU A 11 27.39 11.50 -12.24
CA LEU A 11 28.85 11.75 -12.11
C LEU A 11 29.40 12.68 -13.17
N LYS A 12 29.01 12.51 -14.43
CA LYS A 12 29.51 13.31 -15.54
C LYS A 12 28.72 14.61 -15.72
N TYR A 13 27.39 14.52 -15.70
CA TYR A 13 26.53 15.68 -15.97
C TYR A 13 26.03 16.37 -14.71
N ARG A 14 26.37 15.85 -13.51
CA ARG A 14 26.01 16.43 -12.20
C ARG A 14 24.51 16.72 -12.06
N VAL A 15 23.67 15.85 -12.63
CA VAL A 15 22.22 15.96 -12.51
C VAL A 15 21.83 15.82 -11.03
N PRO A 16 21.13 16.81 -10.44
CA PRO A 16 20.90 16.86 -8.99
C PRO A 16 19.98 15.74 -8.50
N ARG A 17 19.04 15.26 -9.31
CA ARG A 17 18.15 14.14 -8.96
C ARG A 17 18.05 13.17 -10.12
N VAL A 18 18.37 11.91 -9.84
CA VAL A 18 18.29 10.83 -10.82
C VAL A 18 17.32 9.79 -10.27
N VAL A 19 16.29 9.44 -11.05
CA VAL A 19 15.34 8.39 -10.76
C VAL A 19 15.59 7.21 -11.70
N ALA A 20 15.82 6.03 -11.14
CA ALA A 20 16.09 4.83 -11.93
C ALA A 20 14.89 3.88 -11.91
N LYS A 21 14.50 3.40 -13.09
CA LYS A 21 13.60 2.26 -13.22
C LYS A 21 14.34 0.98 -12.84
N LEU A 22 13.80 0.20 -11.90
CA LEU A 22 14.29 -1.14 -11.58
C LEU A 22 13.66 -2.16 -12.54
N ASN A 23 14.51 -2.95 -13.20
CA ASN A 23 14.05 -4.12 -13.96
C ASN A 23 14.02 -5.38 -13.08
N ASN A 24 14.76 -5.37 -11.96
CA ASN A 24 14.74 -6.41 -10.95
C ASN A 24 14.79 -5.74 -9.56
N PRO A 25 13.78 -5.94 -8.71
CA PRO A 25 13.70 -5.34 -7.38
C PRO A 25 14.90 -5.66 -6.48
N ARG A 26 15.51 -6.83 -6.65
CA ARG A 26 16.71 -7.24 -5.89
C ARG A 26 17.90 -6.30 -6.07
N ASN A 27 17.93 -5.58 -7.18
CA ASN A 27 19.00 -4.63 -7.48
C ASN A 27 18.87 -3.28 -6.77
N ARG A 28 17.77 -3.02 -6.04
CA ARG A 28 17.55 -1.76 -5.32
C ARG A 28 18.74 -1.37 -4.44
N ASN A 29 19.26 -2.32 -3.66
CA ASN A 29 20.40 -2.07 -2.78
C ASN A 29 21.69 -1.73 -3.56
N VAL A 30 21.86 -2.30 -4.74
CA VAL A 30 23.02 -1.99 -5.61
C VAL A 30 22.91 -0.55 -6.11
N PHE A 31 21.74 -0.12 -6.59
CA PHE A 31 21.51 1.26 -7.01
C PHE A 31 21.78 2.26 -5.87
N ARG A 32 21.27 1.97 -4.67
CA ARG A 32 21.49 2.80 -3.48
C ARG A 32 22.96 2.90 -3.11
N LYS A 33 23.70 1.78 -3.07
CA LYS A 33 25.15 1.76 -2.80
C LYS A 33 25.95 2.57 -3.82
N LEU A 34 25.49 2.67 -5.05
CA LEU A 34 26.08 3.46 -6.14
C LEU A 34 25.55 4.89 -6.20
N GLY A 35 24.87 5.33 -5.14
CA GLY A 35 24.42 6.70 -4.98
C GLY A 35 23.14 7.06 -5.75
N ILE A 36 22.42 6.09 -6.31
CA ILE A 36 21.11 6.30 -6.93
C ILE A 36 20.03 6.00 -5.88
N GLU A 37 19.59 7.04 -5.19
CA GLU A 37 18.66 6.94 -4.06
C GLU A 37 17.23 6.64 -4.50
N TYR A 38 16.81 7.24 -5.62
CA TYR A 38 15.44 7.12 -6.09
C TYR A 38 15.34 6.02 -7.15
N THR A 39 14.61 4.99 -6.80
CA THR A 39 14.36 3.85 -7.70
C THR A 39 12.87 3.53 -7.78
N VAL A 40 12.38 3.19 -8.96
CA VAL A 40 10.99 2.85 -9.22
C VAL A 40 10.89 1.45 -9.81
N ASP A 41 10.11 0.59 -9.16
CA ASP A 41 9.71 -0.72 -9.67
C ASP A 41 8.35 -0.58 -10.35
N VAL A 42 8.36 -0.42 -11.65
CA VAL A 42 7.13 -0.21 -12.43
C VAL A 42 6.25 -1.46 -12.44
N ALA A 43 6.84 -2.65 -12.44
CA ALA A 43 6.08 -3.90 -12.43
C ALA A 43 5.31 -4.06 -11.11
N ALA A 44 5.96 -3.77 -9.97
CA ALA A 44 5.31 -3.79 -8.67
C ALA A 44 4.17 -2.77 -8.58
N LEU A 45 4.40 -1.54 -9.05
CA LEU A 45 3.37 -0.51 -9.07
C LEU A 45 2.16 -0.90 -9.91
N LEU A 46 2.38 -1.46 -11.11
CA LEU A 46 1.30 -1.92 -11.97
C LEU A 46 0.53 -3.07 -11.32
N LEU A 47 1.23 -4.02 -10.71
CA LEU A 47 0.61 -5.16 -10.03
C LEU A 47 -0.29 -4.71 -8.87
N GLU A 48 0.19 -3.78 -8.04
CA GLU A 48 -0.62 -3.26 -6.92
C GLU A 48 -1.85 -2.49 -7.43
N ASN A 49 -1.72 -1.71 -8.50
CA ASN A 49 -2.86 -1.05 -9.11
C ASN A 49 -3.88 -2.05 -9.68
N LEU A 50 -3.42 -3.12 -10.32
CA LEU A 50 -4.31 -4.18 -10.82
C LEU A 50 -5.03 -4.89 -9.67
N LYS A 51 -4.31 -5.26 -8.61
CA LYS A 51 -4.88 -5.88 -7.42
C LYS A 51 -5.96 -5.01 -6.78
N ALA A 52 -5.75 -3.69 -6.74
CA ALA A 52 -6.74 -2.76 -6.19
C ALA A 52 -8.07 -2.74 -6.96
N GLN A 53 -8.04 -3.05 -8.27
CA GLN A 53 -9.21 -3.09 -9.13
C GLN A 53 -9.92 -4.45 -9.12
N ILE A 54 -9.20 -5.53 -8.78
CA ILE A 54 -9.76 -6.88 -8.78
C ILE A 54 -10.49 -7.15 -7.46
N PRO A 55 -11.80 -7.49 -7.46
CA PRO A 55 -12.60 -7.64 -6.25
C PRO A 55 -12.15 -8.76 -5.31
N VAL A 56 -11.37 -9.73 -5.80
CA VAL A 56 -10.92 -10.89 -5.01
C VAL A 56 -9.79 -10.57 -4.02
N PHE A 57 -9.18 -9.39 -4.12
CA PHE A 57 -8.13 -9.01 -3.17
C PHE A 57 -8.71 -8.13 -2.06
N PRO A 58 -8.93 -8.70 -0.86
CA PRO A 58 -9.52 -7.95 0.25
C PRO A 58 -8.55 -6.98 0.93
N PHE A 59 -7.24 -7.10 0.63
CA PHE A 59 -6.20 -6.22 1.16
C PHE A 59 -5.19 -5.89 0.05
N VAL A 60 -4.98 -4.60 -0.19
CA VAL A 60 -4.03 -4.12 -1.20
C VAL A 60 -3.19 -3.00 -0.61
N ARG A 61 -1.88 -3.11 -0.78
CA ARG A 61 -0.95 -2.04 -0.48
C ARG A 61 -0.93 -1.07 -1.66
N LEU A 62 -1.27 0.19 -1.41
CA LEU A 62 -1.36 1.22 -2.44
C LEU A 62 -0.06 2.03 -2.54
N LEU A 63 0.52 2.39 -1.39
CA LEU A 63 1.71 3.22 -1.34
C LEU A 63 2.53 2.91 -0.09
N SER A 64 3.84 2.83 -0.24
CA SER A 64 4.79 2.72 0.87
C SER A 64 5.51 4.05 1.07
N LEU A 65 5.45 4.57 2.28
CA LEU A 65 6.16 5.76 2.74
C LEU A 65 7.34 5.29 3.61
N GLU A 66 8.38 4.77 2.94
CA GLU A 66 9.51 4.10 3.62
C GLU A 66 10.22 5.02 4.63
N SER A 67 10.34 6.30 4.32
CA SER A 67 10.99 7.29 5.19
C SER A 67 10.25 7.50 6.51
N GLU A 68 8.93 7.37 6.49
CA GLU A 68 8.05 7.55 7.64
C GLU A 68 7.69 6.23 8.33
N GLY A 69 8.07 5.08 7.75
CA GLY A 69 7.69 3.76 8.24
C GLY A 69 6.18 3.50 8.16
N MET A 70 5.49 4.11 7.20
CA MET A 70 4.04 4.06 7.03
C MET A 70 3.65 3.44 5.69
N GLU A 71 2.48 2.83 5.66
CA GLU A 71 1.88 2.25 4.46
C GLU A 71 0.47 2.79 4.25
N ILE A 72 0.11 3.08 3.02
CA ILE A 72 -1.28 3.34 2.64
C ILE A 72 -1.83 2.05 2.04
N VAL A 73 -2.89 1.54 2.65
CA VAL A 73 -3.50 0.27 2.26
C VAL A 73 -4.99 0.43 1.98
N GLN A 74 -5.51 -0.41 1.09
CA GLN A 74 -6.94 -0.57 0.88
C GLN A 74 -7.39 -1.89 1.50
N VAL A 75 -8.39 -1.82 2.36
CA VAL A 75 -9.08 -2.96 2.93
C VAL A 75 -10.47 -3.03 2.33
N ARG A 76 -10.83 -4.15 1.72
CA ARG A 76 -12.18 -4.41 1.21
C ARG A 76 -12.93 -5.26 2.23
N VAL A 77 -14.11 -4.83 2.59
CA VAL A 77 -15.02 -5.60 3.43
C VAL A 77 -15.72 -6.64 2.54
N THR A 78 -15.47 -7.91 2.80
CA THR A 78 -16.19 -9.03 2.16
C THR A 78 -17.28 -9.56 3.08
N GLU A 79 -18.19 -10.37 2.58
CA GLU A 79 -19.24 -11.01 3.41
C GLU A 79 -18.63 -11.89 4.51
N GLU A 80 -17.49 -12.53 4.24
CA GLU A 80 -16.77 -13.39 5.17
C GLU A 80 -15.82 -12.61 6.09
N SER A 81 -15.67 -11.31 5.87
CA SER A 81 -14.77 -10.45 6.65
C SER A 81 -15.32 -10.28 8.07
N ARG A 82 -14.42 -10.31 9.06
CA ARG A 82 -14.74 -9.97 10.45
C ARG A 82 -15.19 -8.51 10.63
N LEU A 83 -15.05 -7.69 9.61
CA LEU A 83 -15.45 -6.28 9.59
C LEU A 83 -16.93 -6.10 9.24
N ALA A 84 -17.52 -7.03 8.49
CA ALA A 84 -18.88 -6.89 7.99
C ALA A 84 -19.91 -6.80 9.14
N GLY A 85 -20.77 -5.80 9.07
CA GLY A 85 -21.82 -5.54 10.06
C GLY A 85 -21.38 -4.85 11.35
N LYS A 86 -20.09 -4.66 11.56
CA LYS A 86 -19.53 -3.95 12.72
C LYS A 86 -19.38 -2.46 12.47
N THR A 87 -19.33 -1.67 13.52
CA THR A 87 -18.86 -0.29 13.44
C THR A 87 -17.33 -0.25 13.41
N LEU A 88 -16.75 0.83 12.93
CA LEU A 88 -15.30 0.96 12.89
C LEU A 88 -14.70 0.81 14.30
N ALA A 89 -15.32 1.40 15.32
CA ALA A 89 -14.88 1.32 16.71
C ALA A 89 -14.83 -0.12 17.27
N GLU A 90 -15.69 -1.01 16.77
CA GLU A 90 -15.72 -2.43 17.17
C GLU A 90 -14.68 -3.28 16.45
N THR A 91 -13.91 -2.69 15.53
CA THR A 91 -12.92 -3.40 14.74
C THR A 91 -11.49 -3.05 15.16
N ALA A 92 -10.58 -3.98 14.97
CA ALA A 92 -9.16 -3.73 15.22
C ALA A 92 -8.55 -2.66 14.28
N VAL A 93 -9.23 -2.31 13.19
CA VAL A 93 -8.80 -1.25 12.26
C VAL A 93 -8.64 0.08 12.99
N SER A 94 -9.53 0.40 13.94
CA SER A 94 -9.47 1.65 14.71
C SER A 94 -8.20 1.79 15.58
N PHE A 95 -7.61 0.65 16.00
CA PHE A 95 -6.41 0.63 16.85
C PHE A 95 -5.12 0.43 16.08
N LEU A 96 -5.20 -0.26 14.94
CA LEU A 96 -4.02 -0.66 14.16
C LEU A 96 -3.74 0.28 13.00
N ALA A 97 -4.75 1.00 12.53
CA ALA A 97 -4.66 1.87 11.38
C ALA A 97 -5.47 3.15 11.57
N GLY A 98 -4.98 4.24 10.99
CA GLY A 98 -5.79 5.43 10.77
C GLY A 98 -6.67 5.22 9.53
N ALA A 99 -7.96 4.98 9.70
CA ALA A 99 -8.89 4.92 8.57
C ALA A 99 -9.13 6.33 8.03
N ALA A 100 -8.73 6.56 6.78
CA ALA A 100 -8.81 7.88 6.16
C ALA A 100 -10.15 8.13 5.46
N CYS A 101 -10.64 7.15 4.70
CA CYS A 101 -11.94 7.27 4.03
C CYS A 101 -12.60 5.91 3.78
N LEU A 102 -13.91 5.96 3.65
CA LEU A 102 -14.77 4.87 3.24
C LEU A 102 -15.28 5.13 1.82
N ILE A 103 -15.18 4.14 0.96
CA ILE A 103 -15.71 4.16 -0.40
C ILE A 103 -16.74 3.04 -0.53
N ARG A 104 -17.99 3.39 -0.69
CA ARG A 104 -19.09 2.48 -0.97
C ARG A 104 -19.30 2.31 -2.47
N PRO A 105 -19.76 1.14 -2.94
CA PRO A 105 -20.12 0.96 -4.33
C PRO A 105 -21.12 2.02 -4.79
N GLY A 106 -20.79 2.71 -5.89
CA GLY A 106 -21.65 3.77 -6.47
C GLY A 106 -21.68 5.10 -5.70
N SER A 107 -20.87 5.27 -4.66
CA SER A 107 -20.82 6.50 -3.86
C SER A 107 -19.45 7.18 -3.94
N THR A 108 -19.42 8.48 -3.65
CA THR A 108 -18.19 9.23 -3.48
C THR A 108 -17.47 8.83 -2.19
N PRO A 109 -16.14 8.97 -2.12
CA PRO A 109 -15.39 8.76 -0.88
C PRO A 109 -15.92 9.65 0.26
N GLN A 110 -16.07 9.06 1.43
CA GLN A 110 -16.56 9.73 2.63
C GLN A 110 -15.57 9.57 3.77
N PRO A 111 -15.44 10.57 4.66
CA PRO A 111 -14.70 10.41 5.90
C PRO A 111 -15.27 9.25 6.72
N VAL A 112 -14.43 8.60 7.48
CA VAL A 112 -14.83 7.48 8.35
C VAL A 112 -14.94 7.99 9.77
N GLU A 113 -16.09 7.77 10.40
CA GLU A 113 -16.35 8.03 11.80
C GLU A 113 -16.35 6.70 12.59
N GLU A 114 -16.09 6.75 13.88
CA GLU A 114 -16.04 5.56 14.75
C GLU A 114 -17.35 4.76 14.73
N GLY A 115 -18.48 5.47 14.66
CA GLY A 115 -19.82 4.87 14.57
C GLY A 115 -20.22 4.36 13.18
N THR A 116 -19.36 4.56 12.15
CA THR A 116 -19.66 4.12 10.80
C THR A 116 -19.76 2.60 10.73
N ARG A 117 -20.92 2.09 10.35
CA ARG A 117 -21.14 0.64 10.16
C ARG A 117 -20.63 0.21 8.80
N LEU A 118 -19.80 -0.83 8.81
CA LEU A 118 -19.18 -1.41 7.62
C LEU A 118 -20.06 -2.48 7.01
N ALA A 119 -20.23 -2.44 5.70
CA ALA A 119 -21.00 -3.42 4.94
C ALA A 119 -20.11 -4.13 3.90
N ALA A 120 -20.53 -5.33 3.50
CA ALA A 120 -19.90 -6.05 2.41
C ALA A 120 -19.89 -5.19 1.13
N GLY A 121 -18.76 -5.15 0.44
CA GLY A 121 -18.52 -4.28 -0.71
C GLY A 121 -17.85 -2.95 -0.38
N ASP A 122 -17.87 -2.52 0.87
CA ASP A 122 -17.17 -1.32 1.32
C ASP A 122 -15.66 -1.45 1.15
N ARG A 123 -15.00 -0.33 0.85
CA ARG A 123 -13.54 -0.21 0.79
C ARG A 123 -13.07 0.86 1.77
N LEU A 124 -12.18 0.48 2.66
CA LEU A 124 -11.52 1.40 3.59
C LEU A 124 -10.14 1.73 3.05
N MET A 125 -9.80 3.00 3.00
CA MET A 125 -8.41 3.43 2.82
C MET A 125 -7.82 3.77 4.18
N CYS A 126 -6.72 3.12 4.50
CA CYS A 126 -6.09 3.21 5.82
C CYS A 126 -4.62 3.59 5.70
N VAL A 127 -4.14 4.36 6.67
CA VAL A 127 -2.72 4.61 6.90
C VAL A 127 -2.27 3.74 8.06
N VAL A 128 -1.27 2.91 7.86
CA VAL A 128 -0.83 1.89 8.82
C VAL A 128 0.67 1.98 9.03
N ALA A 129 1.12 1.88 10.26
CA ALA A 129 2.54 1.71 10.54
C ALA A 129 3.02 0.35 10.03
N GLN A 130 4.20 0.30 9.44
CA GLN A 130 4.73 -0.88 8.76
C GLN A 130 4.82 -2.11 9.68
N ASP A 131 5.14 -1.90 10.96
CA ASP A 131 5.21 -2.94 11.99
C ASP A 131 3.85 -3.50 12.40
N LYS A 132 2.75 -2.79 12.10
CA LYS A 132 1.37 -3.21 12.42
C LYS A 132 0.64 -3.89 11.25
N LEU A 133 1.26 -3.92 10.09
CA LEU A 133 0.62 -4.39 8.85
C LEU A 133 0.16 -5.85 8.95
N ASP A 134 1.02 -6.72 9.47
CA ASP A 134 0.71 -8.15 9.59
C ASP A 134 -0.38 -8.40 10.64
N LYS A 135 -0.39 -7.62 11.72
CA LYS A 135 -1.47 -7.67 12.72
C LYS A 135 -2.80 -7.25 12.12
N LEU A 136 -2.80 -6.17 11.35
CA LEU A 136 -4.01 -5.71 10.66
C LEU A 136 -4.55 -6.79 9.71
N ARG A 137 -3.70 -7.43 8.93
CA ARG A 137 -4.10 -8.53 8.04
C ARG A 137 -4.75 -9.69 8.79
N ALA A 138 -4.13 -10.12 9.88
CA ALA A 138 -4.66 -11.21 10.71
C ALA A 138 -6.03 -10.87 11.31
N GLU A 139 -6.20 -9.65 11.79
CA GLU A 139 -7.44 -9.19 12.43
C GLU A 139 -8.61 -9.06 11.46
N ILE A 140 -8.37 -8.67 10.23
CA ILE A 140 -9.41 -8.61 9.19
C ILE A 140 -9.76 -9.99 8.59
N GLY A 141 -9.13 -11.06 9.08
CA GLY A 141 -9.42 -12.43 8.66
C GLY A 141 -8.62 -12.92 7.45
N LEU A 142 -7.55 -12.21 7.08
CA LEU A 142 -6.67 -12.59 5.98
C LEU A 142 -5.51 -13.44 6.49
N VAL A 143 -5.79 -14.72 6.74
CA VAL A 143 -4.77 -15.74 6.96
C VAL A 143 -4.56 -16.47 5.63
N GLY A 144 -3.60 -16.01 4.83
CA GLY A 144 -3.26 -16.66 3.57
C GLY A 144 -1.84 -16.29 3.15
N PRO A 145 -1.17 -17.14 2.32
CA PRO A 145 0.21 -16.96 1.97
C PRO A 145 0.43 -15.63 1.25
N GLN A 146 1.53 -14.99 1.60
CA GLN A 146 2.03 -13.81 0.92
C GLN A 146 2.40 -14.19 -0.52
N VAL A 147 1.78 -13.56 -1.48
CA VAL A 147 2.28 -13.49 -2.84
C VAL A 147 2.78 -12.06 -3.08
#